data_23a28ba12653022075f3785beebf6874
#
_entry.id   23a28ba12653022075f3785beebf6874
#
_cell.length_a   1.000
_cell.length_b   1.000
_cell.length_c   1.000
_cell.angle_alpha   90.00
_cell.angle_beta   90.00
_cell.angle_gamma   90.00
#
_symmetry.space_group_name_H-M   'P 1'
#
loop_
_entity.id
_entity.type
_entity.pdbx_description
1 polymer ?
#
loop_
_entity_poly.entity_id
_entity_poly.type
_entity_poly.pdbx_seq_one_letter_code
_entity_poly.pdbx_strand_id
1 'polypeptide(L)'
;MAKQIKMILIDLSGTLHIDNSAIPGAVKALNRLRNAGIPLKFVTNTTKESGNCLYGRLTKLGFDIKKEEIFSSLAAARKLIISRKLNPMLFIDPAANEDFDDLIRNDDKKDAVVIGLAPDKFNYEKLTKAFRLLLDGASLIAIHKGRYYKRSDGLALGPGAFIAGLEYSADIKAEIIGKPAAEFFKAALEDIPPEEAIMIGDDVKDDVAGAQAIGIRGLLVQTGKYRDGDENTITPPPTKVCSSFVQAVEFILKKEI
;
A
#
# COMPACT_ATOMS: atom_id res chain seq x y z
N MET A 1 0.40 -18.93 25.39
CA MET A 1 1.77 -18.95 24.80
C MET A 1 1.74 -18.05 23.57
N ALA A 2 2.71 -17.16 23.41
CA ALA A 2 2.82 -16.34 22.20
C ALA A 2 3.01 -17.28 20.99
N LYS A 3 2.21 -17.06 19.91
CA LYS A 3 2.33 -17.87 18.70
C LYS A 3 3.62 -17.54 17.96
N GLN A 4 4.26 -18.56 17.41
CA GLN A 4 5.47 -18.38 16.61
C GLN A 4 5.15 -17.54 15.36
N ILE A 5 6.01 -16.55 15.05
CA ILE A 5 5.88 -15.74 13.85
C ILE A 5 6.32 -16.54 12.64
N LYS A 6 5.43 -16.62 11.63
CA LYS A 6 5.68 -17.31 10.36
C LYS A 6 5.78 -16.39 9.16
N MET A 7 5.35 -15.12 9.30
CA MET A 7 5.41 -14.12 8.22
C MET A 7 5.60 -12.72 8.78
N ILE A 8 6.41 -11.92 8.11
CA ILE A 8 6.52 -10.49 8.38
C ILE A 8 6.13 -9.72 7.12
N LEU A 9 5.05 -8.96 7.21
CA LEU A 9 4.62 -8.01 6.20
C LEU A 9 5.30 -6.68 6.48
N ILE A 10 5.94 -6.09 5.49
CA ILE A 10 6.74 -4.87 5.64
C ILE A 10 6.25 -3.85 4.62
N ASP A 11 5.78 -2.68 5.09
CA ASP A 11 5.56 -1.55 4.20
C ASP A 11 6.90 -1.01 3.65
N LEU A 12 6.84 -0.33 2.52
CA LEU A 12 8.01 0.20 1.82
C LEU A 12 8.22 1.69 2.09
N SER A 13 7.29 2.52 1.61
CA SER A 13 7.45 3.97 1.58
C SER A 13 7.16 4.60 2.94
N GLY A 14 8.15 5.19 3.56
CA GLY A 14 8.08 5.72 4.94
C GLY A 14 8.61 4.74 5.98
N THR A 15 8.68 3.44 5.65
CA THR A 15 9.15 2.36 6.51
C THR A 15 10.59 1.95 6.19
N LEU A 16 10.89 1.65 4.93
CA LEU A 16 12.23 1.27 4.47
C LEU A 16 12.96 2.42 3.77
N HIS A 17 12.24 3.27 3.04
CA HIS A 17 12.78 4.39 2.28
C HIS A 17 11.81 5.57 2.23
N ILE A 18 12.34 6.76 1.94
CA ILE A 18 11.58 7.96 1.56
C ILE A 18 12.11 8.39 0.19
N ASP A 19 11.22 8.53 -0.80
CA ASP A 19 11.60 8.76 -2.20
C ASP A 19 12.72 7.79 -2.63
N ASN A 20 13.86 8.31 -3.05
CA ASN A 20 15.03 7.56 -3.51
C ASN A 20 16.13 7.41 -2.44
N SER A 21 15.78 7.48 -1.17
CA SER A 21 16.76 7.36 -0.06
C SER A 21 16.31 6.30 0.94
N ALA A 22 17.16 5.32 1.20
CA ALA A 22 16.92 4.34 2.26
C ALA A 22 16.92 5.02 3.63
N ILE A 23 16.01 4.62 4.51
CA ILE A 23 16.04 5.05 5.91
C ILE A 23 17.32 4.53 6.57
N PRO A 24 18.04 5.35 7.34
CA PRO A 24 19.30 4.97 7.95
C PRO A 24 19.21 3.64 8.71
N GLY A 25 20.08 2.70 8.36
CA GLY A 25 20.13 1.36 8.97
C GLY A 25 19.13 0.35 8.46
N ALA A 26 18.12 0.73 7.65
CA ALA A 26 17.06 -0.17 7.19
C ALA A 26 17.59 -1.35 6.37
N VAL A 27 18.57 -1.13 5.47
CA VAL A 27 19.19 -2.20 4.68
C VAL A 27 19.85 -3.26 5.59
N LYS A 28 20.63 -2.81 6.58
CA LYS A 28 21.27 -3.75 7.54
C LYS A 28 20.23 -4.48 8.40
N ALA A 29 19.18 -3.79 8.81
CA ALA A 29 18.10 -4.39 9.60
C ALA A 29 17.34 -5.46 8.79
N LEU A 30 17.04 -5.20 7.51
CA LEU A 30 16.41 -6.18 6.63
C LEU A 30 17.27 -7.45 6.48
N ASN A 31 18.58 -7.29 6.28
CA ASN A 31 19.50 -8.44 6.19
C ASN A 31 19.50 -9.27 7.49
N ARG A 32 19.39 -8.63 8.65
CA ARG A 32 19.24 -9.34 9.94
C ARG A 32 17.96 -10.16 10.02
N LEU A 33 16.83 -9.62 9.54
CA LEU A 33 15.57 -10.37 9.46
C LEU A 33 15.67 -11.57 8.51
N ARG A 34 16.30 -11.39 7.33
CA ARG A 34 16.53 -12.50 6.40
C ARG A 34 17.36 -13.62 7.04
N ASN A 35 18.43 -13.26 7.74
CA ASN A 35 19.29 -14.23 8.42
C ASN A 35 18.56 -14.98 9.55
N ALA A 36 17.47 -14.43 10.09
CA ALA A 36 16.62 -15.13 11.06
C ALA A 36 15.70 -16.18 10.41
N GLY A 37 15.65 -16.25 9.06
CA GLY A 37 14.90 -17.26 8.33
C GLY A 37 13.38 -17.11 8.36
N ILE A 38 12.85 -15.96 8.80
CA ILE A 38 11.41 -15.71 8.82
C ILE A 38 11.00 -15.23 7.41
N PRO A 39 9.96 -15.82 6.79
CA PRO A 39 9.43 -15.35 5.52
C PRO A 39 9.03 -13.88 5.55
N LEU A 40 9.41 -13.14 4.50
CA LEU A 40 9.15 -11.72 4.36
C LEU A 40 8.26 -11.47 3.15
N LYS A 41 7.33 -10.52 3.26
CA LYS A 41 6.57 -9.98 2.13
C LYS A 41 6.49 -8.45 2.23
N PHE A 42 6.78 -7.78 1.14
CA PHE A 42 6.77 -6.31 1.07
C PHE A 42 5.42 -5.86 0.53
N VAL A 43 4.62 -5.23 1.38
CA VAL A 43 3.23 -4.86 1.09
C VAL A 43 3.12 -3.36 0.91
N THR A 44 2.73 -2.88 -0.28
CA THR A 44 2.78 -1.46 -0.59
C THR A 44 1.55 -0.94 -1.32
N ASN A 45 1.15 0.30 -0.98
CA ASN A 45 0.15 1.09 -1.72
C ASN A 45 0.80 2.00 -2.80
N THR A 46 2.07 1.79 -3.14
CA THR A 46 2.74 2.55 -4.20
C THR A 46 2.07 2.31 -5.55
N THR A 47 1.68 3.41 -6.23
CA THR A 47 1.03 3.40 -7.55
C THR A 47 1.69 4.35 -8.55
N LYS A 48 2.86 4.91 -8.20
CA LYS A 48 3.62 5.86 -9.02
C LYS A 48 4.60 5.22 -10.00
N GLU A 49 4.74 3.92 -9.98
CA GLU A 49 5.72 3.19 -10.79
C GLU A 49 5.26 1.75 -11.00
N SER A 50 5.69 1.13 -12.10
CA SER A 50 5.43 -0.28 -12.36
C SER A 50 6.14 -1.20 -11.36
N GLY A 51 5.70 -2.45 -11.28
CA GLY A 51 6.36 -3.44 -10.43
C GLY A 51 7.84 -3.65 -10.78
N ASN A 52 8.21 -3.54 -12.06
CA ASN A 52 9.61 -3.63 -12.51
C ASN A 52 10.42 -2.42 -12.05
N CYS A 53 9.90 -1.21 -12.21
CA CYS A 53 10.55 0.02 -11.77
C CYS A 53 10.75 0.01 -10.24
N LEU A 54 9.73 -0.36 -9.48
CA LEU A 54 9.79 -0.47 -8.02
C LEU A 54 10.89 -1.45 -7.58
N TYR A 55 10.90 -2.66 -8.13
CA TYR A 55 11.93 -3.66 -7.83
C TYR A 55 13.34 -3.15 -8.13
N GLY A 56 13.55 -2.58 -9.34
CA GLY A 56 14.84 -2.03 -9.74
C GLY A 56 15.31 -0.88 -8.83
N ARG A 57 14.38 -0.02 -8.39
CA ARG A 57 14.68 1.09 -7.47
C ARG A 57 15.07 0.58 -6.08
N LEU A 58 14.34 -0.37 -5.52
CA LEU A 58 14.66 -0.95 -4.21
C LEU A 58 16.01 -1.67 -4.21
N THR A 59 16.31 -2.40 -5.27
CA THR A 59 17.63 -3.05 -5.45
C THR A 59 18.76 -2.02 -5.52
N LYS A 60 18.57 -0.91 -6.25
CA LYS A 60 19.56 0.20 -6.31
C LYS A 60 19.78 0.88 -4.95
N LEU A 61 18.77 0.89 -4.08
CA LEU A 61 18.88 1.38 -2.71
C LEU A 61 19.63 0.40 -1.78
N GLY A 62 19.98 -0.77 -2.27
CA GLY A 62 20.74 -1.79 -1.54
C GLY A 62 19.91 -2.80 -0.77
N PHE A 63 18.59 -2.82 -0.96
CA PHE A 63 17.73 -3.81 -0.30
C PHE A 63 17.84 -5.17 -0.99
N ASP A 64 18.06 -6.22 -0.21
CA ASP A 64 17.94 -7.61 -0.65
C ASP A 64 16.47 -8.04 -0.67
N ILE A 65 15.81 -7.78 -1.80
CA ILE A 65 14.38 -8.07 -2.03
C ILE A 65 14.26 -8.91 -3.28
N LYS A 66 13.41 -9.93 -3.25
CA LYS A 66 13.04 -10.69 -4.44
C LYS A 66 11.75 -10.10 -5.03
N LYS A 67 11.61 -10.16 -6.36
CA LYS A 67 10.45 -9.59 -7.05
C LYS A 67 9.13 -10.23 -6.60
N GLU A 68 9.12 -11.52 -6.37
CA GLU A 68 7.97 -12.31 -5.90
C GLU A 68 7.57 -12.01 -4.45
N GLU A 69 8.44 -11.36 -3.69
CA GLU A 69 8.13 -10.91 -2.32
C GLU A 69 7.38 -9.58 -2.31
N ILE A 70 7.31 -8.87 -3.44
CA ILE A 70 6.61 -7.60 -3.54
C ILE A 70 5.13 -7.85 -3.84
N PHE A 71 4.27 -7.43 -2.93
CA PHE A 71 2.82 -7.46 -3.07
C PHE A 71 2.27 -6.03 -3.07
N SER A 72 1.95 -5.51 -4.25
CA SER A 72 1.49 -4.13 -4.42
C SER A 72 -0.02 -4.05 -4.66
N SER A 73 -0.63 -2.96 -4.20
CA SER A 73 -2.02 -2.64 -4.53
C SER A 73 -2.25 -2.45 -6.03
N LEU A 74 -1.22 -2.01 -6.76
CA LEU A 74 -1.25 -1.88 -8.22
C LEU A 74 -1.44 -3.25 -8.90
N ALA A 75 -0.63 -4.25 -8.50
CA ALA A 75 -0.76 -5.61 -9.01
C ALA A 75 -2.10 -6.26 -8.63
N ALA A 76 -2.58 -6.02 -7.41
CA ALA A 76 -3.89 -6.49 -6.96
C ALA A 76 -5.04 -5.87 -7.78
N ALA A 77 -4.98 -4.56 -8.06
CA ALA A 77 -5.96 -3.88 -8.91
C ALA A 77 -5.93 -4.42 -10.35
N ARG A 78 -4.74 -4.62 -10.95
CA ARG A 78 -4.61 -5.26 -12.26
C ARG A 78 -5.30 -6.63 -12.28
N LYS A 79 -5.04 -7.48 -11.28
CA LYS A 79 -5.66 -8.80 -11.17
C LYS A 79 -7.19 -8.71 -11.10
N LEU A 80 -7.73 -7.74 -10.36
CA LEU A 80 -9.17 -7.48 -10.29
C LEU A 80 -9.75 -7.09 -11.64
N ILE A 81 -9.12 -6.13 -12.35
CA ILE A 81 -9.55 -5.67 -13.67
C ILE A 81 -9.63 -6.84 -14.66
N ILE A 82 -8.60 -7.67 -14.69
CA ILE A 82 -8.56 -8.87 -15.55
C ILE A 82 -9.68 -9.86 -15.19
N SER A 83 -9.82 -10.17 -13.90
CA SER A 83 -10.80 -11.19 -13.45
C SER A 83 -12.24 -10.78 -13.73
N ARG A 84 -12.54 -9.48 -13.65
CA ARG A 84 -13.86 -8.91 -13.94
C ARG A 84 -14.03 -8.48 -15.40
N LYS A 85 -12.98 -8.60 -16.23
CA LYS A 85 -12.96 -8.19 -17.65
C LYS A 85 -13.34 -6.72 -17.87
N LEU A 86 -12.95 -5.86 -16.93
CA LEU A 86 -13.28 -4.42 -16.97
C LEU A 86 -12.54 -3.69 -18.07
N ASN A 87 -13.16 -2.61 -18.58
CA ASN A 87 -12.56 -1.61 -19.48
C ASN A 87 -12.44 -0.26 -18.76
N PRO A 88 -11.38 -0.04 -17.96
CA PRO A 88 -11.32 1.10 -17.05
C PRO A 88 -10.90 2.40 -17.72
N MET A 89 -11.39 3.53 -17.16
CA MET A 89 -10.71 4.82 -17.22
C MET A 89 -9.66 4.86 -16.12
N LEU A 90 -8.37 4.99 -16.46
CA LEU A 90 -7.24 4.86 -15.53
C LEU A 90 -6.68 6.21 -15.08
N PHE A 91 -6.69 6.45 -13.76
CA PHE A 91 -5.95 7.51 -13.08
C PHE A 91 -4.71 6.88 -12.40
N ILE A 92 -3.68 6.58 -13.18
CA ILE A 92 -2.39 6.06 -12.71
C ILE A 92 -1.25 6.92 -13.26
N ASP A 93 -0.12 6.91 -12.59
CA ASP A 93 1.08 7.62 -13.05
C ASP A 93 1.57 7.03 -14.38
N PRO A 94 2.10 7.84 -15.31
CA PRO A 94 2.67 7.32 -16.55
C PRO A 94 3.73 6.24 -16.36
N ALA A 95 4.53 6.31 -15.30
CA ALA A 95 5.54 5.28 -14.98
C ALA A 95 4.95 3.94 -14.52
N ALA A 96 3.64 3.89 -14.23
CA ALA A 96 2.91 2.66 -13.92
C ALA A 96 2.15 2.08 -15.13
N ASN A 97 2.11 2.78 -16.28
CA ASN A 97 1.36 2.34 -17.45
C ASN A 97 1.78 0.96 -17.95
N GLU A 98 3.08 0.64 -17.89
CA GLU A 98 3.63 -0.67 -18.27
C GLU A 98 2.83 -1.84 -17.70
N ASP A 99 2.33 -1.71 -16.47
CA ASP A 99 1.54 -2.75 -15.82
C ASP A 99 0.09 -2.83 -16.35
N PHE A 100 -0.37 -1.90 -17.19
CA PHE A 100 -1.76 -1.78 -17.63
C PHE A 100 -1.94 -1.62 -19.15
N ASP A 101 -0.87 -1.49 -19.92
CA ASP A 101 -0.93 -1.19 -21.36
C ASP A 101 -1.74 -2.22 -22.15
N ASP A 102 -1.65 -3.50 -21.77
CA ASP A 102 -2.41 -4.59 -22.39
C ASP A 102 -3.90 -4.64 -21.97
N LEU A 103 -4.30 -3.85 -20.99
CA LEU A 103 -5.70 -3.75 -20.51
C LEU A 103 -6.46 -2.59 -21.15
N ILE A 104 -5.76 -1.68 -21.80
CA ILE A 104 -6.38 -0.50 -22.45
C ILE A 104 -7.03 -0.94 -23.76
N ARG A 105 -8.37 -0.84 -23.81
CA ARG A 105 -9.14 -1.08 -25.05
C ARG A 105 -9.48 0.24 -25.71
N ASN A 106 -9.45 0.26 -27.04
CA ASN A 106 -9.78 1.45 -27.84
C ASN A 106 -11.29 1.64 -28.06
N ASP A 107 -12.13 0.88 -27.37
CA ASP A 107 -13.56 1.11 -27.38
C ASP A 107 -13.94 2.26 -26.43
N ASP A 108 -14.98 3.01 -26.81
CA ASP A 108 -15.37 4.23 -26.06
C ASP A 108 -16.14 3.93 -24.75
N LYS A 109 -16.61 2.70 -24.59
CA LYS A 109 -17.43 2.34 -23.42
C LYS A 109 -16.55 1.92 -22.24
N LYS A 110 -16.36 2.84 -21.28
CA LYS A 110 -15.71 2.55 -19.99
C LYS A 110 -16.76 2.10 -18.97
N ASP A 111 -16.45 1.02 -18.23
CA ASP A 111 -17.31 0.43 -17.20
C ASP A 111 -16.73 0.53 -15.78
N ALA A 112 -15.53 1.08 -15.66
CA ALA A 112 -14.90 1.34 -14.37
C ALA A 112 -14.05 2.63 -14.40
N VAL A 113 -13.95 3.29 -13.27
CA VAL A 113 -12.99 4.36 -12.98
C VAL A 113 -12.01 3.83 -11.94
N VAL A 114 -10.75 3.64 -12.31
CA VAL A 114 -9.71 3.07 -11.45
C VAL A 114 -8.71 4.15 -11.08
N ILE A 115 -8.55 4.41 -9.78
CA ILE A 115 -7.78 5.55 -9.26
C ILE A 115 -6.64 5.09 -8.36
N GLY A 116 -5.40 5.40 -8.78
CA GLY A 116 -4.19 5.42 -7.98
C GLY A 116 -3.70 6.84 -7.76
N LEU A 117 -2.44 7.00 -7.37
CA LEU A 117 -1.82 8.31 -7.22
C LEU A 117 -1.27 8.80 -8.57
N ALA A 118 -1.97 9.74 -9.20
CA ALA A 118 -1.63 10.32 -10.50
C ALA A 118 -1.84 11.84 -10.49
N PRO A 119 -0.95 12.63 -9.83
CA PRO A 119 -1.16 14.06 -9.63
C PRO A 119 -1.49 14.82 -10.92
N ASP A 120 -0.81 14.53 -12.03
CA ASP A 120 -1.01 15.20 -13.31
C ASP A 120 -2.36 14.88 -14.01
N LYS A 121 -3.04 13.85 -13.50
CA LYS A 121 -4.37 13.45 -14.00
C LYS A 121 -5.52 14.02 -13.17
N PHE A 122 -5.26 14.54 -11.97
CA PHE A 122 -6.28 15.12 -11.10
C PHE A 122 -6.57 16.57 -11.50
N ASN A 123 -7.32 16.73 -12.58
CA ASN A 123 -7.79 18.02 -13.07
C ASN A 123 -9.31 17.98 -13.31
N TYR A 124 -9.93 19.16 -13.39
CA TYR A 124 -11.37 19.30 -13.49
C TYR A 124 -11.98 18.51 -14.65
N GLU A 125 -11.36 18.59 -15.84
CA GLU A 125 -11.88 17.93 -17.03
C GLU A 125 -11.90 16.41 -16.91
N LYS A 126 -10.80 15.81 -16.45
CA LYS A 126 -10.69 14.37 -16.29
C LYS A 126 -11.59 13.86 -15.15
N LEU A 127 -11.65 14.59 -14.04
CA LEU A 127 -12.53 14.23 -12.91
C LEU A 127 -14.00 14.35 -13.31
N THR A 128 -14.39 15.36 -14.13
CA THR A 128 -15.74 15.47 -14.66
C THR A 128 -16.11 14.31 -15.58
N LYS A 129 -15.16 13.85 -16.43
CA LYS A 129 -15.39 12.64 -17.25
C LYS A 129 -15.59 11.40 -16.38
N ALA A 130 -14.75 11.22 -15.34
CA ALA A 130 -14.92 10.12 -14.41
C ALA A 130 -16.27 10.19 -13.69
N PHE A 131 -16.66 11.34 -13.18
CA PHE A 131 -17.95 11.56 -12.54
C PHE A 131 -19.13 11.17 -13.45
N ARG A 132 -19.11 11.56 -14.73
CA ARG A 132 -20.17 11.18 -15.69
C ARG A 132 -20.24 9.67 -15.88
N LEU A 133 -19.08 8.99 -16.03
CA LEU A 133 -19.05 7.53 -16.10
C LEU A 133 -19.67 6.86 -14.87
N LEU A 134 -19.40 7.40 -13.67
CA LEU A 134 -19.98 6.88 -12.42
C LEU A 134 -21.50 7.06 -12.37
N LEU A 135 -22.03 8.20 -12.86
CA LEU A 135 -23.47 8.40 -13.00
C LEU A 135 -24.12 7.44 -14.02
N ASP A 136 -23.37 7.03 -15.05
CA ASP A 136 -23.79 6.05 -16.05
C ASP A 136 -23.62 4.59 -15.55
N GLY A 137 -23.26 4.38 -14.28
CA GLY A 137 -23.19 3.07 -13.63
C GLY A 137 -21.81 2.40 -13.65
N ALA A 138 -20.74 3.09 -14.05
CA ALA A 138 -19.39 2.55 -13.94
C ALA A 138 -18.97 2.35 -12.47
N SER A 139 -18.18 1.32 -12.20
CA SER A 139 -17.66 1.06 -10.85
C SER A 139 -16.52 2.03 -10.49
N LEU A 140 -16.51 2.54 -9.25
CA LEU A 140 -15.38 3.30 -8.69
C LEU A 140 -14.45 2.38 -7.93
N ILE A 141 -13.23 2.18 -8.44
CA ILE A 141 -12.19 1.33 -7.84
C ILE A 141 -11.02 2.20 -7.41
N ALA A 142 -10.75 2.20 -6.12
CA ALA A 142 -9.60 2.87 -5.52
C ALA A 142 -8.46 1.85 -5.34
N ILE A 143 -7.35 1.99 -6.08
CA ILE A 143 -6.17 1.14 -5.86
C ILE A 143 -5.70 1.29 -4.42
N HIS A 144 -5.70 2.51 -3.89
CA HIS A 144 -5.66 2.83 -2.47
C HIS A 144 -6.35 4.17 -2.21
N LYS A 145 -6.73 4.43 -0.96
CA LYS A 145 -7.43 5.67 -0.58
C LYS A 145 -6.62 6.48 0.45
N GLY A 146 -5.28 6.42 0.35
CA GLY A 146 -4.38 7.16 1.23
C GLY A 146 -4.67 8.65 1.22
N ARG A 147 -4.73 9.28 2.41
CA ARG A 147 -5.03 10.70 2.58
C ARG A 147 -3.89 11.58 2.11
N TYR A 148 -2.66 11.20 2.43
CA TYR A 148 -1.42 11.89 2.09
C TYR A 148 -0.27 10.88 2.02
N TYR A 149 0.86 11.32 1.50
CA TYR A 149 2.10 10.54 1.47
C TYR A 149 3.30 11.43 1.80
N LYS A 150 4.40 10.83 2.25
CA LYS A 150 5.62 11.54 2.58
C LYS A 150 6.48 11.76 1.34
N ARG A 151 6.92 13.00 1.15
CA ARG A 151 7.95 13.42 0.20
C ARG A 151 9.12 14.03 0.96
N SER A 152 10.23 14.26 0.27
CA SER A 152 11.39 14.94 0.82
C SER A 152 11.08 16.39 1.27
N ASP A 153 10.14 17.06 0.58
CA ASP A 153 9.72 18.44 0.86
C ASP A 153 8.54 18.56 1.84
N GLY A 154 7.99 17.44 2.34
CA GLY A 154 6.88 17.45 3.28
C GLY A 154 5.81 16.40 2.99
N LEU A 155 4.58 16.63 3.53
CA LEU A 155 3.42 15.81 3.23
C LEU A 155 2.72 16.35 1.97
N ALA A 156 2.31 15.45 1.08
CA ALA A 156 1.58 15.75 -0.14
C ALA A 156 0.25 14.99 -0.18
N LEU A 157 -0.76 15.55 -0.88
CA LEU A 157 -2.08 14.93 -1.01
C LEU A 157 -1.99 13.56 -1.69
N GLY A 158 -2.61 12.57 -1.07
CA GLY A 158 -2.87 11.27 -1.66
C GLY A 158 -4.11 11.27 -2.55
N PRO A 159 -4.41 10.15 -3.22
CA PRO A 159 -5.57 10.04 -4.09
C PRO A 159 -6.91 10.09 -3.33
N GLY A 160 -6.90 9.86 -2.02
CA GLY A 160 -8.09 9.78 -1.19
C GLY A 160 -8.98 11.02 -1.24
N ALA A 161 -8.41 12.23 -1.37
CA ALA A 161 -9.15 13.48 -1.49
C ALA A 161 -10.00 13.51 -2.78
N PHE A 162 -9.44 13.06 -3.91
CA PHE A 162 -10.11 13.03 -5.21
C PHE A 162 -11.16 11.92 -5.27
N ILE A 163 -10.86 10.75 -4.69
CA ILE A 163 -11.79 9.63 -4.56
C ILE A 163 -12.98 10.05 -3.71
N ALA A 164 -12.76 10.69 -2.55
CA ALA A 164 -13.82 11.18 -1.68
C ALA A 164 -14.71 12.22 -2.38
N GLY A 165 -14.11 13.10 -3.21
CA GLY A 165 -14.85 14.04 -4.04
C GLY A 165 -15.77 13.35 -5.04
N LEU A 166 -15.32 12.30 -5.72
CA LEU A 166 -16.14 11.52 -6.65
C LEU A 166 -17.22 10.70 -5.91
N GLU A 167 -16.89 10.08 -4.77
CA GLU A 167 -17.88 9.39 -3.93
C GLU A 167 -19.01 10.34 -3.50
N TYR A 168 -18.65 11.54 -3.04
CA TYR A 168 -19.62 12.56 -2.63
C TYR A 168 -20.48 12.98 -3.81
N SER A 169 -19.87 13.27 -4.97
CA SER A 169 -20.59 13.83 -6.11
C SER A 169 -21.50 12.81 -6.80
N ALA A 170 -21.12 11.53 -6.83
CA ALA A 170 -21.88 10.46 -7.48
C ALA A 170 -22.75 9.66 -6.50
N ASP A 171 -22.72 9.98 -5.20
CA ASP A 171 -23.42 9.27 -4.11
C ASP A 171 -23.14 7.75 -4.10
N ILE A 172 -21.88 7.38 -4.25
CA ILE A 172 -21.41 6.00 -4.27
C ILE A 172 -20.23 5.78 -3.33
N LYS A 173 -19.82 4.53 -3.12
CA LYS A 173 -18.60 4.19 -2.41
C LYS A 173 -17.60 3.51 -3.33
N ALA A 174 -16.34 3.90 -3.20
CA ALA A 174 -15.24 3.23 -3.89
C ALA A 174 -14.95 1.86 -3.28
N GLU A 175 -14.73 0.86 -4.14
CA GLU A 175 -14.10 -0.39 -3.73
C GLU A 175 -12.60 -0.15 -3.53
N ILE A 176 -12.08 -0.37 -2.31
CA ILE A 176 -10.67 -0.17 -1.98
C ILE A 176 -9.93 -1.49 -2.12
N ILE A 177 -8.87 -1.52 -2.93
CA ILE A 177 -8.11 -2.75 -3.23
C ILE A 177 -6.92 -2.93 -2.30
N GLY A 178 -6.12 -1.89 -2.08
CA GLY A 178 -4.93 -1.92 -1.24
C GLY A 178 -5.24 -1.76 0.25
N LYS A 179 -4.19 -1.59 1.06
CA LYS A 179 -4.32 -1.30 2.50
C LYS A 179 -5.24 -0.08 2.71
N PRO A 180 -6.14 -0.09 3.69
CA PRO A 180 -6.31 -1.05 4.79
C PRO A 180 -7.30 -2.20 4.51
N ALA A 181 -7.67 -2.49 3.26
CA ALA A 181 -8.66 -3.51 2.94
C ALA A 181 -8.23 -4.90 3.47
N ALA A 182 -9.14 -5.59 4.17
CA ALA A 182 -8.90 -6.91 4.74
C ALA A 182 -8.44 -7.93 3.69
N GLU A 183 -9.06 -7.90 2.50
CA GLU A 183 -8.75 -8.83 1.41
C GLU A 183 -7.31 -8.65 0.88
N PHE A 184 -6.77 -7.43 0.95
CA PHE A 184 -5.37 -7.18 0.60
C PHE A 184 -4.41 -7.94 1.53
N PHE A 185 -4.61 -7.85 2.83
CA PHE A 185 -3.79 -8.54 3.82
C PHE A 185 -3.96 -10.06 3.75
N LYS A 186 -5.19 -10.56 3.61
CA LYS A 186 -5.45 -12.00 3.43
C LYS A 186 -4.72 -12.55 2.20
N ALA A 187 -4.78 -11.83 1.06
CA ALA A 187 -4.08 -12.22 -0.14
C ALA A 187 -2.55 -12.18 0.01
N ALA A 188 -2.02 -11.26 0.83
CA ALA A 188 -0.60 -11.19 1.13
C ALA A 188 -0.12 -12.31 2.04
N LEU A 189 -0.96 -12.77 2.96
CA LEU A 189 -0.66 -13.87 3.89
C LEU A 189 -0.71 -15.25 3.22
N GLU A 190 -1.43 -15.39 2.12
CA GLU A 190 -1.71 -16.70 1.50
C GLU A 190 -2.37 -17.64 2.53
N ASP A 191 -1.73 -18.75 2.90
CA ASP A 191 -2.25 -19.75 3.85
C ASP A 191 -1.79 -19.52 5.30
N ILE A 192 -1.10 -18.41 5.59
CA ILE A 192 -0.58 -18.15 6.94
C ILE A 192 -1.69 -17.54 7.82
N PRO A 193 -1.95 -18.09 9.00
CA PRO A 193 -2.91 -17.52 9.95
C PRO A 193 -2.51 -16.10 10.35
N PRO A 194 -3.44 -15.14 10.37
CA PRO A 194 -3.14 -13.72 10.68
C PRO A 194 -2.41 -13.54 12.01
N GLU A 195 -2.75 -14.31 13.04
CA GLU A 195 -2.14 -14.25 14.37
C GLU A 195 -0.68 -14.76 14.43
N GLU A 196 -0.20 -15.38 13.34
CA GLU A 196 1.19 -15.82 13.18
C GLU A 196 2.00 -14.85 12.29
N ALA A 197 1.41 -13.70 11.98
CA ALA A 197 2.02 -12.65 11.18
C ALA A 197 2.20 -11.35 11.97
N ILE A 198 3.14 -10.53 11.46
CA ILE A 198 3.39 -9.16 11.91
C ILE A 198 3.33 -8.25 10.70
N MET A 199 2.71 -7.07 10.86
CA MET A 199 2.80 -5.95 9.93
C MET A 199 3.69 -4.86 10.54
N ILE A 200 4.65 -4.36 9.76
CA ILE A 200 5.49 -3.20 10.11
C ILE A 200 5.19 -2.09 9.11
N GLY A 201 4.74 -0.93 9.60
CA GLY A 201 4.42 0.20 8.74
C GLY A 201 4.43 1.54 9.48
N ASP A 202 4.42 2.64 8.71
CA ASP A 202 4.44 4.02 9.21
C ASP A 202 3.04 4.67 9.21
N ASP A 203 2.06 4.03 8.57
CA ASP A 203 0.68 4.51 8.57
C ASP A 203 -0.17 3.76 9.59
N VAL A 204 -0.57 4.46 10.65
CA VAL A 204 -1.37 3.86 11.73
C VAL A 204 -2.70 3.29 11.24
N LYS A 205 -3.32 3.86 10.20
CA LYS A 205 -4.61 3.43 9.67
C LYS A 205 -4.47 2.38 8.59
N ASP A 206 -3.66 2.67 7.57
CA ASP A 206 -3.53 1.80 6.40
C ASP A 206 -2.73 0.53 6.73
N ASP A 207 -1.66 0.64 7.50
CA ASP A 207 -0.81 -0.51 7.85
C ASP A 207 -1.28 -1.20 9.12
N VAL A 208 -1.29 -0.46 10.24
CA VAL A 208 -1.46 -1.06 11.57
C VAL A 208 -2.91 -1.45 11.81
N ALA A 209 -3.85 -0.49 11.74
CA ALA A 209 -5.26 -0.78 12.00
C ALA A 209 -5.84 -1.77 10.97
N GLY A 210 -5.47 -1.61 9.67
CA GLY A 210 -5.90 -2.54 8.63
C GLY A 210 -5.44 -3.98 8.90
N ALA A 211 -4.19 -4.17 9.28
CA ALA A 211 -3.64 -5.48 9.64
C ALA A 211 -4.29 -6.05 10.92
N GLN A 212 -4.43 -5.22 11.97
CA GLN A 212 -5.06 -5.63 13.23
C GLN A 212 -6.53 -6.01 13.06
N ALA A 213 -7.25 -5.39 12.12
CA ALA A 213 -8.65 -5.72 11.85
C ALA A 213 -8.88 -7.18 11.43
N ILE A 214 -7.86 -7.86 10.95
CA ILE A 214 -7.92 -9.29 10.61
C ILE A 214 -7.08 -10.18 11.54
N GLY A 215 -6.52 -9.62 12.62
CA GLY A 215 -5.79 -10.39 13.65
C GLY A 215 -4.26 -10.40 13.47
N ILE A 216 -3.68 -9.66 12.52
CA ILE A 216 -2.23 -9.49 12.39
C ILE A 216 -1.74 -8.53 13.48
N ARG A 217 -0.60 -8.80 14.10
CA ARG A 217 0.04 -7.88 15.04
C ARG A 217 0.67 -6.70 14.29
N GLY A 218 0.34 -5.46 14.70
CA GLY A 218 0.81 -4.24 14.03
C GLY A 218 1.92 -3.54 14.80
N LEU A 219 3.08 -3.33 14.17
CA LEU A 219 4.18 -2.50 14.68
C LEU A 219 4.19 -1.18 13.91
N LEU A 220 3.97 -0.08 14.64
CA LEU A 220 4.02 1.28 14.08
C LEU A 220 5.45 1.83 14.16
N VAL A 221 5.98 2.32 13.05
CA VAL A 221 7.28 3.00 13.04
C VAL A 221 7.08 4.52 12.93
N GLN A 222 7.84 5.28 13.75
CA GLN A 222 7.76 6.74 13.84
C GLN A 222 8.60 7.43 12.75
N THR A 223 8.53 6.90 11.53
CA THR A 223 9.16 7.45 10.33
C THR A 223 8.07 7.82 9.31
N GLY A 224 8.46 8.27 8.14
CA GLY A 224 7.52 8.47 7.02
C GLY A 224 6.35 9.40 7.32
N LYS A 225 5.15 8.85 7.30
CA LYS A 225 3.88 9.57 7.50
C LYS A 225 3.50 9.76 8.97
N TYR A 226 4.13 9.04 9.88
CA TYR A 226 3.82 9.12 11.31
C TYR A 226 3.80 10.57 11.82
N ARG A 227 2.84 10.87 12.65
CA ARG A 227 2.68 12.13 13.38
C ARG A 227 2.51 11.83 14.86
N ASP A 228 3.06 12.67 15.71
CA ASP A 228 2.97 12.50 17.17
C ASP A 228 1.51 12.27 17.61
N GLY A 229 1.30 11.18 18.35
CA GLY A 229 0.00 10.77 18.85
C GLY A 229 -0.84 9.90 17.90
N ASP A 230 -0.36 9.59 16.69
CA ASP A 230 -1.09 8.74 15.74
C ASP A 230 -1.43 7.37 16.36
N GLU A 231 -0.57 6.82 17.22
CA GLU A 231 -0.78 5.56 17.94
C GLU A 231 -2.04 5.55 18.81
N ASN A 232 -2.51 6.73 19.23
CA ASN A 232 -3.71 6.88 20.07
C ASN A 232 -5.00 7.02 19.24
N THR A 233 -4.90 7.02 17.91
CA THR A 233 -6.05 7.26 17.01
C THR A 233 -6.75 5.99 16.56
N ILE A 234 -6.26 4.81 16.97
CA ILE A 234 -6.83 3.50 16.63
C ILE A 234 -7.12 2.67 17.89
N THR A 235 -8.06 1.74 17.76
CA THR A 235 -8.41 0.76 18.81
C THR A 235 -8.56 -0.61 18.15
N PRO A 236 -7.81 -1.64 18.61
CA PRO A 236 -6.79 -1.60 19.66
C PRO A 236 -5.56 -0.77 19.25
N PRO A 237 -4.74 -0.30 20.20
CA PRO A 237 -3.52 0.43 19.90
C PRO A 237 -2.50 -0.49 19.18
N PRO A 238 -1.45 0.07 18.54
CA PRO A 238 -0.38 -0.74 17.96
C PRO A 238 0.21 -1.73 18.97
N THR A 239 0.54 -2.93 18.53
CA THR A 239 1.24 -3.93 19.38
C THR A 239 2.53 -3.36 19.96
N LYS A 240 3.23 -2.55 19.17
CA LYS A 240 4.41 -1.79 19.58
C LYS A 240 4.56 -0.55 18.72
N VAL A 241 5.00 0.55 19.34
CA VAL A 241 5.50 1.74 18.64
C VAL A 241 7.02 1.70 18.68
N CYS A 242 7.65 1.89 17.54
CA CYS A 242 9.09 1.83 17.34
C CYS A 242 9.57 3.11 16.67
N SER A 243 10.75 3.62 17.04
CA SER A 243 11.31 4.83 16.43
C SER A 243 11.63 4.68 14.95
N SER A 244 11.86 3.43 14.48
CA SER A 244 12.18 3.12 13.09
C SER A 244 12.04 1.63 12.81
N PHE A 245 12.14 1.24 11.53
CA PHE A 245 12.24 -0.16 11.12
C PHE A 245 13.37 -0.92 11.84
N VAL A 246 14.50 -0.25 12.11
CA VAL A 246 15.62 -0.87 12.85
C VAL A 246 15.19 -1.34 14.23
N GLN A 247 14.47 -0.49 14.98
CA GLN A 247 13.98 -0.85 16.31
C GLN A 247 12.89 -1.93 16.25
N ALA A 248 12.02 -1.89 15.24
CA ALA A 248 11.03 -2.94 15.03
C ALA A 248 11.68 -4.32 14.80
N VAL A 249 12.75 -4.37 14.00
CA VAL A 249 13.54 -5.59 13.78
C VAL A 249 14.19 -6.08 15.08
N GLU A 250 14.75 -5.18 15.87
CA GLU A 250 15.34 -5.55 17.17
C GLU A 250 14.31 -6.16 18.11
N PHE A 251 13.12 -5.56 18.19
CA PHE A 251 12.01 -6.06 18.98
C PHE A 251 11.58 -7.48 18.56
N ILE A 252 11.47 -7.73 17.23
CA ILE A 252 11.13 -9.05 16.69
C ILE A 252 12.20 -10.08 17.02
N LEU A 253 13.48 -9.76 16.78
CA LEU A 253 14.58 -10.71 16.98
C LEU A 253 14.85 -11.06 18.44
N LYS A 254 14.53 -10.16 19.37
CA LYS A 254 14.60 -10.43 20.81
C LYS A 254 13.43 -11.29 21.33
N LYS A 255 12.46 -11.62 20.48
CA LYS A 255 11.23 -12.36 20.84
C LYS A 255 10.43 -11.68 21.97
N GLU A 256 10.42 -10.35 21.98
CA GLU A 256 9.64 -9.54 22.93
C GLU A 256 8.16 -9.41 22.52
N ILE A 257 7.71 -10.26 21.59
CA ILE A 257 6.38 -10.25 20.96
C ILE A 257 5.46 -11.30 21.59
#